data_f70a86e32205f2eaf00055df2443fd91
#
_entry.id   f70a86e32205f2eaf00055df2443fd91
#
_cell.length_a   1.000
_cell.length_b   1.000
_cell.length_c   1.000
_cell.angle_alpha   90.00
_cell.angle_beta   90.00
_cell.angle_gamma   90.00
#
_symmetry.space_group_name_H-M   'P 1'
#
loop_
_entity.id
_entity.type
_entity.pdbx_description
1 polymer ?
#
loop_
_entity_poly.entity_id
_entity_poly.type
_entity_poly.pdbx_seq_one_letter_code
_entity_poly.pdbx_strand_id
1 'polypeptide(L)'
;MAITCAPLAAQTGPGFGSLKCEQETDPVGIETPSPRFSWQLVSPERGCRQTAYRIVVAGTEKDAAAGRATMWDSGKVPGEQSLLIPYNGQPLEAAETYYWSVRVWGPDGKPSAWSPAQRFTMGLPDREDWSGARWIALEEDVDSLIVINGTFDTGPDNPILGNKPFGRNKLPLLRREFTVDKPVRRATA
;
A
#
# COMPACT_ATOMS: atom_id res chain seq x y z
N MET A 1 43.62 -6.02 22.38
CA MET A 1 42.19 -5.67 22.32
C MET A 1 41.50 -6.74 21.50
N ALA A 2 40.86 -7.71 22.15
CA ALA A 2 40.26 -8.86 21.49
C ALA A 2 38.85 -8.47 21.06
N ILE A 3 38.59 -8.51 19.74
CA ILE A 3 37.26 -8.30 19.16
C ILE A 3 36.51 -9.62 19.32
N THR A 4 35.63 -9.68 20.30
CA THR A 4 34.76 -10.83 20.51
C THR A 4 33.63 -10.73 19.47
N CYS A 5 33.75 -11.50 18.40
CA CYS A 5 32.68 -11.69 17.44
C CYS A 5 31.59 -12.54 18.11
N ALA A 6 30.48 -11.92 18.48
CA ALA A 6 29.32 -12.66 18.96
C ALA A 6 28.80 -13.55 17.82
N PRO A 7 28.49 -14.83 18.03
CA PRO A 7 27.92 -15.67 17.00
C PRO A 7 26.54 -15.12 16.62
N LEU A 8 26.38 -14.82 15.35
CA LEU A 8 25.07 -14.54 14.76
C LEU A 8 24.23 -15.81 14.95
N ALA A 9 23.24 -15.75 15.82
CA ALA A 9 22.35 -16.89 16.06
C ALA A 9 21.75 -17.30 14.70
N ALA A 10 22.06 -18.50 14.25
CA ALA A 10 21.49 -19.07 13.05
C ALA A 10 19.96 -19.06 13.21
N GLN A 11 19.25 -18.35 12.37
CA GLN A 11 17.79 -18.34 12.35
C GLN A 11 17.34 -19.73 11.93
N THR A 12 16.88 -20.52 12.90
CA THR A 12 16.30 -21.84 12.63
C THR A 12 14.88 -21.64 12.14
N GLY A 13 14.66 -21.71 10.83
CA GLY A 13 13.35 -21.60 10.21
C GLY A 13 13.42 -20.91 8.85
N PRO A 14 12.32 -20.95 8.09
CA PRO A 14 12.26 -20.27 6.81
C PRO A 14 12.40 -18.75 6.97
N GLY A 15 13.12 -18.13 6.06
CA GLY A 15 13.15 -16.69 5.87
C GLY A 15 11.95 -16.21 5.05
N PHE A 16 11.84 -14.88 4.91
CA PHE A 16 10.81 -14.24 4.10
C PHE A 16 11.46 -13.58 2.87
N GLY A 17 10.98 -13.92 1.68
CA GLY A 17 11.50 -13.39 0.42
C GLY A 17 10.74 -12.17 -0.08
N SER A 18 9.43 -12.23 -0.09
CA SER A 18 8.54 -11.14 -0.53
C SER A 18 7.44 -10.93 0.49
N LEU A 19 7.22 -9.69 0.86
CA LEU A 19 6.18 -9.26 1.79
C LEU A 19 5.38 -8.15 1.09
N LYS A 20 4.09 -8.36 0.90
CA LYS A 20 3.25 -7.46 0.11
C LYS A 20 1.92 -7.17 0.82
N CYS A 21 1.48 -5.94 0.69
CA CYS A 21 0.14 -5.51 1.03
C CYS A 21 -0.55 -5.03 -0.27
N GLU A 22 -1.75 -5.52 -0.58
CA GLU A 22 -2.45 -5.29 -1.85
C GLU A 22 -1.56 -5.52 -3.08
N GLN A 23 -0.72 -6.58 -3.02
CA GLN A 23 0.23 -7.00 -4.05
C GLN A 23 1.40 -6.04 -4.31
N GLU A 24 1.51 -4.97 -3.53
CA GLU A 24 2.57 -3.97 -3.61
C GLU A 24 3.50 -4.03 -2.39
N THR A 25 4.71 -3.53 -2.55
CA THR A 25 5.65 -3.34 -1.46
C THR A 25 5.51 -1.91 -0.94
N ASP A 26 5.28 -1.75 0.35
CA ASP A 26 5.09 -0.44 1.00
C ASP A 26 4.05 0.47 0.29
N PRO A 27 2.85 -0.03 -0.05
CA PRO A 27 1.88 0.75 -0.80
C PRO A 27 1.44 2.01 -0.08
N VAL A 28 1.12 3.03 -0.88
CA VAL A 28 0.55 4.30 -0.42
C VAL A 28 -0.78 4.51 -1.12
N GLY A 29 -1.78 4.95 -0.35
CA GLY A 29 -3.09 5.27 -0.92
C GLY A 29 -4.02 4.06 -1.03
N ILE A 30 -3.96 3.12 -0.08
CA ILE A 30 -4.91 2.00 -0.03
C ILE A 30 -6.29 2.52 0.35
N GLU A 31 -7.29 2.24 -0.49
CA GLU A 31 -8.68 2.66 -0.26
C GLU A 31 -9.55 1.57 0.34
N THR A 32 -9.12 0.30 0.24
CA THR A 32 -9.90 -0.78 0.85
C THR A 32 -9.77 -0.77 2.38
N PRO A 33 -10.89 -0.87 3.13
CA PRO A 33 -10.85 -0.90 4.59
C PRO A 33 -10.25 -2.21 5.14
N SER A 34 -10.13 -3.24 4.30
CA SER A 34 -9.58 -4.55 4.67
C SER A 34 -8.43 -4.92 3.72
N PRO A 35 -7.25 -4.29 3.84
CA PRO A 35 -6.10 -4.59 3.00
C PRO A 35 -5.64 -6.04 3.18
N ARG A 36 -5.10 -6.63 2.11
CA ARG A 36 -4.74 -8.05 2.08
C ARG A 36 -3.24 -8.21 2.08
N PHE A 37 -2.76 -9.13 2.91
CA PHE A 37 -1.34 -9.40 3.09
C PHE A 37 -0.93 -10.67 2.35
N SER A 38 0.29 -10.66 1.81
CA SER A 38 0.88 -11.81 1.13
C SER A 38 2.37 -11.90 1.47
N TRP A 39 2.89 -13.13 1.56
CA TRP A 39 4.31 -13.38 1.78
C TRP A 39 4.78 -14.62 1.07
N GLN A 40 6.10 -14.68 0.83
CA GLN A 40 6.79 -15.84 0.30
C GLN A 40 7.82 -16.33 1.31
N LEU A 41 7.90 -17.64 1.43
CA LEU A 41 8.93 -18.27 2.26
C LEU A 41 10.17 -18.55 1.41
N VAL A 42 11.33 -18.33 2.00
CA VAL A 42 12.64 -18.67 1.43
C VAL A 42 13.33 -19.65 2.35
N SER A 43 13.77 -20.77 1.82
CA SER A 43 14.53 -21.77 2.57
C SER A 43 15.56 -22.44 1.67
N PRO A 44 16.76 -22.74 2.15
CA PRO A 44 17.70 -23.59 1.45
C PRO A 44 17.23 -25.05 1.38
N GLU A 45 16.32 -25.45 2.24
CA GLU A 45 15.78 -26.81 2.28
C GLU A 45 14.60 -26.96 1.31
N ARG A 46 14.58 -28.09 0.60
CA ARG A 46 13.47 -28.46 -0.27
C ARG A 46 12.25 -28.86 0.54
N GLY A 47 11.06 -28.51 0.02
CA GLY A 47 9.81 -28.87 0.66
C GLY A 47 9.47 -28.05 1.93
N CYS A 48 10.15 -26.94 2.13
CA CYS A 48 9.82 -26.01 3.19
C CYS A 48 8.39 -25.48 2.98
N ARG A 49 7.54 -25.70 3.97
CA ARG A 49 6.14 -25.23 3.98
C ARG A 49 5.75 -24.76 5.36
N GLN A 50 4.79 -23.85 5.41
CA GLN A 50 4.16 -23.48 6.67
C GLN A 50 2.96 -24.38 6.96
N THR A 51 2.65 -24.53 8.24
CA THR A 51 1.47 -25.22 8.74
C THR A 51 0.54 -24.27 9.49
N ALA A 52 1.04 -23.11 9.86
CA ALA A 52 0.29 -22.04 10.47
C ALA A 52 1.00 -20.69 10.26
N TYR A 53 0.27 -19.61 10.43
CA TYR A 53 0.80 -18.25 10.41
C TYR A 53 0.18 -17.41 11.54
N ARG A 54 0.78 -16.28 11.82
CA ARG A 54 0.24 -15.20 12.64
C ARG A 54 0.70 -13.87 12.09
N ILE A 55 -0.25 -12.99 11.84
CA ILE A 55 -0.02 -11.62 11.37
C ILE A 55 -0.29 -10.68 12.52
N VAL A 56 0.54 -9.65 12.66
CA VAL A 56 0.28 -8.52 13.53
C VAL A 56 0.32 -7.24 12.73
N VAL A 57 -0.58 -6.31 13.06
CA VAL A 57 -0.63 -4.94 12.51
C VAL A 57 -0.55 -3.96 13.66
N ALA A 58 0.26 -2.94 13.51
CA ALA A 58 0.53 -1.94 14.53
C ALA A 58 0.68 -0.53 13.93
N GLY A 59 0.48 0.49 14.76
CA GLY A 59 0.70 1.89 14.40
C GLY A 59 2.16 2.30 14.37
N THR A 60 3.10 1.45 14.84
CA THR A 60 4.53 1.74 14.79
C THR A 60 5.33 0.56 14.24
N GLU A 61 6.41 0.86 13.51
CA GLU A 61 7.34 -0.14 13.00
C GLU A 61 7.93 -1.00 14.11
N LYS A 62 8.33 -0.37 15.21
CA LYS A 62 8.92 -1.04 16.38
C LYS A 62 7.99 -2.09 16.97
N ASP A 63 6.70 -1.80 17.06
CA ASP A 63 5.73 -2.74 17.60
C ASP A 63 5.49 -3.90 16.64
N ALA A 64 5.30 -3.64 15.35
CA ALA A 64 5.14 -4.67 14.34
C ALA A 64 6.37 -5.59 14.29
N ALA A 65 7.58 -5.04 14.24
CA ALA A 65 8.83 -5.82 14.24
C ALA A 65 9.01 -6.70 15.50
N ALA A 66 8.50 -6.23 16.63
CA ALA A 66 8.50 -6.99 17.90
C ALA A 66 7.32 -7.98 18.02
N GLY A 67 6.44 -8.06 17.01
CA GLY A 67 5.25 -8.91 17.05
C GLY A 67 4.19 -8.43 18.04
N ARG A 68 4.18 -7.13 18.34
CA ARG A 68 3.16 -6.49 19.19
C ARG A 68 2.09 -5.83 18.31
N ALA A 69 0.89 -6.36 18.42
CA ALA A 69 -0.27 -5.84 17.73
C ALA A 69 -0.87 -4.67 18.51
N THR A 70 -1.15 -3.56 17.82
CA THR A 70 -1.95 -2.45 18.35
C THR A 70 -3.25 -2.26 17.58
N MET A 71 -3.30 -2.77 16.34
CA MET A 71 -4.46 -2.67 15.45
C MET A 71 -5.09 -4.03 15.18
N TRP A 72 -4.27 -5.07 14.96
CA TRP A 72 -4.77 -6.41 14.69
C TRP A 72 -3.74 -7.49 15.02
N ASP A 73 -4.24 -8.56 15.59
CA ASP A 73 -3.53 -9.81 15.81
C ASP A 73 -4.41 -10.96 15.30
N SER A 74 -3.99 -11.62 14.25
CA SER A 74 -4.75 -12.78 13.72
C SER A 74 -4.78 -13.97 14.67
N GLY A 75 -3.93 -13.97 15.72
CA GLY A 75 -3.61 -15.18 16.46
C GLY A 75 -2.87 -16.20 15.58
N LYS A 76 -2.64 -17.38 16.11
CA LYS A 76 -2.09 -18.49 15.33
C LYS A 76 -3.19 -19.11 14.48
N VAL A 77 -3.15 -18.92 13.18
CA VAL A 77 -4.09 -19.46 12.20
C VAL A 77 -3.48 -20.71 11.56
N PRO A 78 -4.07 -21.91 11.74
CA PRO A 78 -3.64 -23.11 11.02
C PRO A 78 -3.89 -22.97 9.52
N GLY A 79 -2.91 -23.34 8.69
CA GLY A 79 -3.04 -23.33 7.22
C GLY A 79 -1.75 -23.03 6.50
N GLU A 80 -1.75 -23.38 5.22
CA GLU A 80 -0.64 -23.15 4.30
C GLU A 80 -0.82 -21.86 3.47
N GLN A 81 -1.97 -21.18 3.60
CA GLN A 81 -2.28 -19.98 2.86
C GLN A 81 -1.32 -18.84 3.23
N SER A 82 -0.76 -18.20 2.22
CA SER A 82 0.17 -17.06 2.36
C SER A 82 -0.11 -15.94 1.35
N LEU A 83 -1.25 -16.01 0.69
CA LEU A 83 -1.65 -15.04 -0.34
C LEU A 83 -3.00 -14.43 0.02
N LEU A 84 -3.06 -13.11 -0.09
CA LEU A 84 -4.28 -12.30 0.02
C LEU A 84 -5.07 -12.55 1.31
N ILE A 85 -4.36 -12.64 2.44
CA ILE A 85 -4.99 -12.77 3.75
C ILE A 85 -5.59 -11.42 4.15
N PRO A 86 -6.92 -11.32 4.31
CA PRO A 86 -7.56 -10.06 4.61
C PRO A 86 -7.27 -9.58 6.03
N TYR A 87 -7.09 -8.29 6.18
CA TYR A 87 -7.10 -7.62 7.47
C TYR A 87 -8.49 -7.74 8.13
N ASN A 88 -8.50 -8.07 9.40
CA ASN A 88 -9.74 -8.19 10.18
C ASN A 88 -9.54 -7.63 11.60
N GLY A 89 -8.97 -6.43 11.68
CA GLY A 89 -8.69 -5.73 12.93
C GLY A 89 -9.62 -4.53 13.16
N GLN A 90 -9.10 -3.59 13.94
CA GLN A 90 -9.79 -2.33 14.19
C GLN A 90 -9.86 -1.49 12.90
N PRO A 91 -10.86 -0.61 12.74
CA PRO A 91 -10.92 0.30 11.60
C PRO A 91 -9.60 1.07 11.40
N LEU A 92 -9.16 1.15 10.16
CA LEU A 92 -7.96 1.90 9.77
C LEU A 92 -8.38 3.32 9.39
N GLU A 93 -7.64 4.30 9.90
CA GLU A 93 -7.92 5.71 9.65
C GLU A 93 -7.36 6.17 8.31
N ALA A 94 -8.07 7.08 7.63
CA ALA A 94 -7.66 7.69 6.38
C ALA A 94 -6.29 8.39 6.53
N ALA A 95 -5.48 8.32 5.48
CA ALA A 95 -4.14 8.91 5.42
C ALA A 95 -3.16 8.45 6.51
N GLU A 96 -3.49 7.50 7.36
CA GLU A 96 -2.57 6.99 8.39
C GLU A 96 -1.68 5.85 7.86
N THR A 97 -0.48 5.75 8.44
CA THR A 97 0.50 4.72 8.10
C THR A 97 0.53 3.66 9.18
N TYR A 98 0.46 2.41 8.75
CA TYR A 98 0.50 1.23 9.60
C TYR A 98 1.64 0.31 9.19
N TYR A 99 2.00 -0.59 10.10
CA TYR A 99 3.07 -1.55 9.92
C TYR A 99 2.56 -2.95 10.24
N TRP A 100 3.05 -3.92 9.50
CA TRP A 100 2.69 -5.30 9.72
C TRP A 100 3.90 -6.23 9.67
N SER A 101 3.80 -7.35 10.35
CA SER A 101 4.75 -8.44 10.25
C SER A 101 4.03 -9.77 10.36
N VAL A 102 4.67 -10.82 9.88
CA VAL A 102 4.17 -12.18 9.91
C VAL A 102 5.19 -13.14 10.54
N ARG A 103 4.69 -14.14 11.22
CA ARG A 103 5.42 -15.29 11.72
C ARG A 103 4.74 -16.55 11.24
N VAL A 104 5.51 -17.55 10.90
CA VAL A 104 4.99 -18.84 10.43
C VAL A 104 5.48 -20.00 11.30
N TRP A 105 4.80 -21.12 11.23
CA TRP A 105 5.18 -22.37 11.85
C TRP A 105 5.44 -23.40 10.77
N GLY A 106 6.55 -24.12 10.89
CA GLY A 106 6.87 -25.26 10.03
C GLY A 106 6.18 -26.55 10.48
N PRO A 107 6.40 -27.66 9.74
CA PRO A 107 5.89 -28.98 10.11
C PRO A 107 6.38 -29.49 11.47
N ASP A 108 7.52 -28.99 11.94
CA ASP A 108 8.08 -29.28 13.26
C ASP A 108 7.35 -28.57 14.41
N GLY A 109 6.36 -27.75 14.09
CA GLY A 109 5.56 -26.99 15.05
C GLY A 109 6.28 -25.81 15.68
N LYS A 110 7.53 -25.50 15.28
CA LYS A 110 8.28 -24.37 15.81
C LYS A 110 7.97 -23.09 15.05
N PRO A 111 7.89 -21.95 15.73
CA PRO A 111 7.71 -20.66 15.07
C PRO A 111 9.03 -20.17 14.44
N SER A 112 8.91 -19.51 13.30
CA SER A 112 10.00 -18.70 12.75
C SER A 112 10.25 -17.44 13.61
N ALA A 113 11.32 -16.72 13.33
CA ALA A 113 11.38 -15.31 13.70
C ALA A 113 10.21 -14.53 13.04
N TRP A 114 9.93 -13.33 13.54
CA TRP A 114 9.06 -12.41 12.84
C TRP A 114 9.72 -11.94 11.54
N SER A 115 8.91 -11.70 10.52
CA SER A 115 9.39 -11.03 9.31
C SER A 115 9.89 -9.62 9.62
N PRO A 116 10.70 -9.01 8.76
CA PRO A 116 10.86 -7.57 8.77
C PRO A 116 9.49 -6.88 8.74
N ALA A 117 9.35 -5.79 9.49
CA ALA A 117 8.13 -5.00 9.43
C ALA A 117 8.02 -4.32 8.06
N GLN A 118 6.84 -4.37 7.48
CA GLN A 118 6.49 -3.68 6.24
C GLN A 118 5.45 -2.63 6.55
N ARG A 119 5.45 -1.54 5.81
CA ARG A 119 4.48 -0.46 5.98
C ARG A 119 3.41 -0.49 4.90
N PHE A 120 2.30 0.11 5.20
CA PHE A 120 1.28 0.50 4.22
C PHE A 120 0.61 1.78 4.70
N THR A 121 0.13 2.58 3.76
CA THR A 121 -0.54 3.85 4.08
C THR A 121 -1.91 3.86 3.47
N MET A 122 -2.92 4.18 4.28
CA MET A 122 -4.30 4.33 3.83
C MET A 122 -4.44 5.56 2.94
N GLY A 123 -5.34 5.48 1.98
CA GLY A 123 -5.76 6.59 1.13
C GLY A 123 -6.78 7.49 1.79
N LEU A 124 -7.49 8.24 0.96
CA LEU A 124 -8.60 9.12 1.33
C LEU A 124 -9.86 8.61 0.63
N PRO A 125 -10.46 7.48 1.11
CA PRO A 125 -11.54 6.82 0.40
C PRO A 125 -12.83 7.64 0.40
N ASP A 126 -13.10 8.40 1.45
CA ASP A 126 -14.32 9.15 1.61
C ASP A 126 -14.15 10.63 1.27
N ARG A 127 -15.24 11.28 0.85
CA ARG A 127 -15.21 12.69 0.47
C ARG A 127 -14.83 13.60 1.63
N GLU A 128 -15.19 13.23 2.83
CA GLU A 128 -14.90 13.93 4.07
C GLU A 128 -13.40 13.96 4.37
N ASP A 129 -12.66 12.92 3.98
CA ASP A 129 -11.21 12.81 4.16
C ASP A 129 -10.44 13.88 3.39
N TRP A 130 -11.03 14.38 2.30
CA TRP A 130 -10.45 15.44 1.47
C TRP A 130 -10.52 16.83 2.09
N SER A 131 -11.12 16.97 3.28
CA SER A 131 -11.17 18.24 4.04
C SER A 131 -11.64 19.43 3.21
N GLY A 132 -12.63 19.22 2.33
CA GLY A 132 -13.18 20.26 1.46
C GLY A 132 -12.33 20.60 0.23
N ALA A 133 -11.31 19.81 -0.09
CA ALA A 133 -10.56 19.94 -1.34
C ALA A 133 -11.50 19.85 -2.54
N ARG A 134 -11.21 20.64 -3.58
CA ARG A 134 -11.98 20.68 -4.81
C ARG A 134 -11.04 20.51 -6.00
N TRP A 135 -11.55 19.87 -7.03
CA TRP A 135 -10.87 19.85 -8.32
C TRP A 135 -10.73 21.29 -8.82
N ILE A 136 -9.54 21.60 -9.30
CA ILE A 136 -9.25 22.88 -9.95
C ILE A 136 -8.90 22.63 -11.40
N ALA A 137 -9.40 23.47 -12.27
CA ALA A 137 -9.12 23.41 -13.69
C ALA A 137 -9.00 24.84 -14.24
N LEU A 138 -8.44 24.96 -15.41
CA LEU A 138 -8.55 26.21 -16.18
C LEU A 138 -10.01 26.36 -16.60
N GLU A 139 -10.62 27.51 -16.29
CA GLU A 139 -11.93 27.87 -16.80
C GLU A 139 -11.77 28.25 -18.28
N GLU A 140 -11.90 27.28 -19.14
CA GLU A 140 -12.01 27.47 -20.57
C GLU A 140 -13.47 27.23 -20.96
N ASP A 141 -13.97 28.00 -21.90
CA ASP A 141 -15.20 27.69 -22.60
C ASP A 141 -15.08 26.27 -23.13
N VAL A 142 -15.87 25.38 -22.57
CA VAL A 142 -15.94 24.01 -23.02
C VAL A 142 -16.43 24.08 -24.45
N ASP A 143 -15.50 24.01 -25.41
CA ASP A 143 -15.86 23.63 -26.76
C ASP A 143 -16.54 22.28 -26.59
N SER A 144 -17.85 22.31 -26.64
CA SER A 144 -18.70 21.17 -26.40
C SER A 144 -18.19 20.01 -27.25
N LEU A 145 -17.59 19.04 -26.61
CA LEU A 145 -17.37 17.73 -27.21
C LEU A 145 -18.75 17.13 -27.47
N ILE A 146 -19.28 17.42 -28.65
CA ILE A 146 -20.51 16.80 -29.07
C ILE A 146 -20.18 15.38 -29.46
N VAL A 147 -20.42 14.47 -28.53
CA VAL A 147 -20.38 13.02 -28.80
C VAL A 147 -21.62 12.71 -29.63
N ILE A 148 -21.47 12.67 -30.96
CA ILE A 148 -22.51 12.20 -31.85
C ILE A 148 -22.40 10.68 -31.95
N ASN A 149 -23.37 9.97 -31.39
CA ASN A 149 -23.53 8.51 -31.53
C ASN A 149 -22.34 7.63 -31.11
N GLY A 150 -21.55 8.05 -30.12
CA GLY A 150 -20.46 7.21 -29.60
C GLY A 150 -19.29 6.99 -30.57
N THR A 151 -19.25 7.65 -31.68
CA THR A 151 -18.14 7.59 -32.65
C THR A 151 -17.38 8.91 -32.65
N PHE A 152 -16.08 8.82 -32.39
CA PHE A 152 -15.16 9.94 -32.61
C PHE A 152 -14.85 10.00 -34.10
N ASP A 153 -15.47 10.92 -34.80
CA ASP A 153 -15.03 11.24 -36.14
C ASP A 153 -13.92 12.29 -36.08
N THR A 154 -12.71 11.84 -36.31
CA THR A 154 -11.50 12.67 -36.35
C THR A 154 -11.11 13.06 -37.78
N GLY A 155 -12.00 12.85 -38.74
CA GLY A 155 -11.73 13.20 -40.13
C GLY A 155 -11.55 14.72 -40.35
N PRO A 156 -10.72 15.12 -41.32
CA PRO A 156 -10.46 16.52 -41.65
C PRO A 156 -11.69 17.29 -42.08
N ASP A 157 -12.72 16.59 -42.51
CA ASP A 157 -13.97 17.16 -43.00
C ASP A 157 -15.10 17.17 -41.94
N ASN A 158 -14.79 16.92 -40.68
CA ASN A 158 -15.80 16.95 -39.63
C ASN A 158 -16.33 18.37 -39.44
N PRO A 159 -17.61 18.61 -39.74
CA PRO A 159 -18.19 19.97 -39.70
C PRO A 159 -18.27 20.54 -38.28
N ILE A 160 -18.12 19.72 -37.26
CA ILE A 160 -18.19 20.11 -35.85
C ILE A 160 -16.84 20.59 -35.36
N LEU A 161 -15.76 19.91 -35.78
CA LEU A 161 -14.42 20.27 -35.39
C LEU A 161 -13.80 21.38 -36.25
N GLY A 162 -14.36 21.56 -37.48
CA GLY A 162 -13.83 22.58 -38.41
C GLY A 162 -12.33 22.48 -38.60
N ASN A 163 -11.72 23.48 -39.18
CA ASN A 163 -10.26 23.60 -39.31
C ASN A 163 -9.58 24.12 -38.01
N LYS A 164 -10.18 23.88 -36.84
CA LYS A 164 -9.51 24.18 -35.59
C LYS A 164 -8.38 23.19 -35.42
N PRO A 165 -7.12 23.61 -35.29
CA PRO A 165 -6.01 22.70 -35.09
C PRO A 165 -6.27 21.91 -33.81
N PHE A 166 -6.43 20.61 -33.95
CA PHE A 166 -6.35 19.66 -32.85
C PHE A 166 -5.04 19.96 -32.10
N GLY A 167 -5.12 20.38 -30.87
CA GLY A 167 -3.89 20.42 -30.10
C GLY A 167 -3.53 21.73 -29.42
N ARG A 168 -4.48 22.57 -29.09
CA ARG A 168 -4.23 23.59 -28.07
C ARG A 168 -5.02 23.33 -26.79
N ASN A 169 -5.03 22.08 -26.35
CA ASN A 169 -5.32 21.81 -24.96
C ASN A 169 -4.18 22.43 -24.15
N LYS A 170 -4.41 23.63 -23.66
CA LYS A 170 -3.50 24.25 -22.72
C LYS A 170 -3.47 23.33 -21.50
N LEU A 171 -2.32 22.77 -21.21
CA LEU A 171 -2.08 22.07 -19.95
C LEU A 171 -1.78 23.15 -18.89
N PRO A 172 -2.74 23.51 -18.03
CA PRO A 172 -2.51 24.54 -17.04
C PRO A 172 -1.49 24.05 -16.02
N LEU A 173 -0.48 24.87 -15.75
CA LEU A 173 0.39 24.71 -14.61
C LEU A 173 -0.27 25.39 -13.42
N LEU A 174 -0.88 24.59 -12.55
CA LEU A 174 -1.51 25.07 -11.34
C LEU A 174 -0.45 25.09 -10.23
N ARG A 175 -0.18 26.28 -9.68
CA ARG A 175 0.79 26.47 -8.60
C ARG A 175 0.16 27.26 -7.47
N ARG A 176 0.38 26.80 -6.25
CA ARG A 176 0.07 27.54 -5.04
C ARG A 176 1.28 27.49 -4.11
N GLU A 177 1.67 28.62 -3.57
CA GLU A 177 2.65 28.71 -2.49
C GLU A 177 1.93 28.87 -1.17
N PHE A 178 2.45 28.18 -0.16
CA PHE A 178 1.95 28.29 1.21
C PHE A 178 3.13 28.19 2.19
N THR A 179 2.97 28.82 3.33
CA THR A 179 3.95 28.76 4.41
C THR A 179 3.49 27.75 5.46
N VAL A 180 4.43 26.94 5.91
CA VAL A 180 4.17 25.96 6.99
C VAL A 180 4.96 26.41 8.22
N ASP A 181 4.23 26.84 9.26
CA ASP A 181 4.83 27.35 10.49
C ASP A 181 5.24 26.25 11.49
N LYS A 182 4.88 25.01 11.20
CA LYS A 182 5.17 23.84 12.04
C LYS A 182 6.01 22.81 11.27
N PRO A 183 6.82 22.00 11.98
CA PRO A 183 7.53 20.90 11.34
C PRO A 183 6.56 19.98 10.58
N VAL A 184 6.81 19.78 9.30
CA VAL A 184 6.01 18.87 8.47
C VAL A 184 6.37 17.43 8.85
N ARG A 185 5.43 16.71 9.39
CA ARG A 185 5.59 15.29 9.70
C ARG A 185 5.33 14.41 8.47
N ARG A 186 4.38 14.82 7.64
CA ARG A 186 4.02 14.17 6.37
C ARG A 186 3.31 15.16 5.47
N ALA A 187 3.54 15.06 4.16
CA ALA A 187 2.77 15.76 3.15
C ALA A 187 2.26 14.74 2.13
N THR A 188 1.01 14.87 1.73
CA THR A 188 0.38 14.05 0.69
C THR A 188 -0.25 15.00 -0.33
N ALA A 189 0.04 14.79 -1.62
CA ALA A 189 -0.51 15.55 -2.73
C ALA A 189 -1.11 14.61 -3.77
#